data_c61a85f75a33b997891f98bb55d46991
#
_entry.id   c61a85f75a33b997891f98bb55d46991
#
_cell.length_a   1.000
_cell.length_b   1.000
_cell.length_c   1.000
_cell.angle_alpha   90.00
_cell.angle_beta   90.00
_cell.angle_gamma   90.00
#
_symmetry.space_group_name_H-M   'P 1'
#
loop_
_entity.id
_entity.type
_entity.pdbx_description
1 polymer ?
#
loop_
_entity_poly.entity_id
_entity_poly.type
_entity_poly.pdbx_seq_one_letter_code
_entity_poly.pdbx_strand_id
1 'polypeptide(L)'
;TFEVDDRMETNAEVQQQKQLVAKNVENERILKQELSKLTLLKDSPYFGRIDILDQGEEEPESLYIGTASFAENNRNFLVYDWRAPISSIFYNGTLGNVQYETPMGIQTTELVKKRQFTIVDGKIRHMFDTNETIGDEMLQAVLGEHSDEYMKNIVATIQKEQNDIIRDTKHDLLLVQGVAGSGKTSAILQRIAFLLYHSNRK
;
A
#
# COMPACT_ATOMS: atom_id res chain seq x y z
N THR A 1 -48.11 28.83 -23.59
CA THR A 1 -47.28 29.11 -22.41
C THR A 1 -47.29 27.92 -21.42
N PHE A 2 -48.42 27.22 -21.24
CA PHE A 2 -48.51 26.09 -20.30
C PHE A 2 -47.71 24.85 -20.76
N GLU A 3 -47.65 24.50 -22.06
CA GLU A 3 -46.93 23.32 -22.55
C GLU A 3 -45.40 23.45 -22.47
N VAL A 4 -44.85 24.67 -22.43
CA VAL A 4 -43.39 24.88 -22.32
C VAL A 4 -42.92 24.75 -20.87
N ASP A 5 -43.75 25.14 -19.93
CA ASP A 5 -43.48 25.03 -18.50
C ASP A 5 -43.45 23.54 -18.04
N ASP A 6 -44.43 22.75 -18.49
CA ASP A 6 -44.56 21.32 -18.18
C ASP A 6 -43.37 20.49 -18.76
N ARG A 7 -42.84 20.86 -19.93
CA ARG A 7 -41.61 20.24 -20.50
C ARG A 7 -40.31 20.61 -19.75
N MET A 8 -40.26 21.82 -19.19
CA MET A 8 -39.09 22.26 -18.41
C MET A 8 -39.07 21.55 -17.04
N GLU A 9 -40.20 21.39 -16.37
CA GLU A 9 -40.31 20.64 -15.10
C GLU A 9 -39.97 19.16 -15.32
N THR A 10 -40.52 18.52 -16.36
CA THR A 10 -40.21 17.11 -16.68
C THR A 10 -38.72 16.88 -16.99
N ASN A 11 -38.08 17.82 -17.69
CA ASN A 11 -36.64 17.74 -17.95
C ASN A 11 -35.79 17.91 -16.68
N ALA A 12 -36.19 18.78 -15.78
CA ALA A 12 -35.51 19.00 -14.50
C ALA A 12 -35.59 17.73 -13.61
N GLU A 13 -36.78 17.13 -13.52
CA GLU A 13 -37.00 15.86 -12.79
C GLU A 13 -36.18 14.70 -13.37
N VAL A 14 -36.13 14.56 -14.70
CA VAL A 14 -35.32 13.53 -15.37
C VAL A 14 -33.81 13.75 -15.12
N GLN A 15 -33.35 14.98 -15.13
CA GLN A 15 -31.97 15.30 -14.79
C GLN A 15 -31.63 15.01 -13.32
N GLN A 16 -32.54 15.34 -12.42
CA GLN A 16 -32.39 15.03 -11.00
C GLN A 16 -32.35 13.53 -10.73
N GLN A 17 -33.21 12.74 -11.39
CA GLN A 17 -33.19 11.27 -11.31
C GLN A 17 -31.90 10.70 -11.86
N LYS A 18 -31.38 11.18 -12.99
CA LYS A 18 -30.10 10.75 -13.56
C LYS A 18 -28.93 11.03 -12.60
N GLN A 19 -28.91 12.18 -11.95
CA GLN A 19 -27.90 12.52 -10.95
C GLN A 19 -27.98 11.61 -9.72
N LEU A 20 -29.19 11.28 -9.26
CA LEU A 20 -29.41 10.38 -8.14
C LEU A 20 -28.93 8.95 -8.47
N VAL A 21 -29.26 8.46 -9.66
CA VAL A 21 -28.78 7.14 -10.13
C VAL A 21 -27.25 7.12 -10.24
N ALA A 22 -26.64 8.14 -10.84
CA ALA A 22 -25.19 8.24 -10.96
C ALA A 22 -24.51 8.25 -9.57
N LYS A 23 -25.05 8.99 -8.60
CA LYS A 23 -24.56 9.02 -7.22
C LYS A 23 -24.70 7.64 -6.54
N ASN A 24 -25.80 6.94 -6.75
CA ASN A 24 -26.00 5.61 -6.18
C ASN A 24 -25.03 4.59 -6.76
N VAL A 25 -24.79 4.61 -8.07
CA VAL A 25 -23.80 3.76 -8.76
C VAL A 25 -22.40 4.01 -8.22
N GLU A 26 -22.03 5.28 -8.02
CA GLU A 26 -20.73 5.62 -7.45
C GLU A 26 -20.60 5.18 -5.99
N ASN A 27 -21.62 5.35 -5.18
CA ASN A 27 -21.65 4.86 -3.80
C ASN A 27 -21.52 3.34 -3.74
N GLU A 28 -22.21 2.61 -4.63
CA GLU A 28 -22.11 1.14 -4.72
C GLU A 28 -20.68 0.72 -5.08
N ARG A 29 -20.04 1.42 -6.02
CA ARG A 29 -18.66 1.17 -6.42
C ARG A 29 -17.69 1.37 -5.24
N ILE A 30 -17.84 2.46 -4.50
CA ILE A 30 -17.04 2.75 -3.30
C ILE A 30 -17.22 1.67 -2.24
N LEU A 31 -18.45 1.26 -1.95
CA LEU A 31 -18.73 0.22 -0.97
C LEU A 31 -18.14 -1.14 -1.38
N LYS A 32 -18.20 -1.50 -2.66
CA LYS A 32 -17.57 -2.73 -3.18
C LYS A 32 -16.05 -2.69 -3.04
N GLN A 33 -15.43 -1.56 -3.30
CA GLN A 33 -13.98 -1.38 -3.12
C GLN A 33 -13.57 -1.50 -1.66
N GLU A 34 -14.31 -0.87 -0.73
CA GLU A 34 -14.04 -0.98 0.70
C GLU A 34 -14.25 -2.41 1.21
N LEU A 35 -15.30 -3.10 0.76
CA LEU A 35 -15.55 -4.49 1.11
C LEU A 35 -14.40 -5.41 0.64
N SER A 36 -13.95 -5.23 -0.60
CA SER A 36 -12.81 -6.00 -1.14
C SER A 36 -11.55 -5.76 -0.35
N LYS A 37 -11.28 -4.51 0.03
CA LYS A 37 -10.14 -4.13 0.87
C LYS A 37 -10.22 -4.78 2.26
N LEU A 38 -11.37 -4.71 2.92
CA LEU A 38 -11.57 -5.32 4.23
C LEU A 38 -11.44 -6.86 4.17
N THR A 39 -11.90 -7.47 3.08
CA THR A 39 -11.73 -8.91 2.85
C THR A 39 -10.26 -9.30 2.76
N LEU A 40 -9.45 -8.52 2.04
CA LEU A 40 -7.99 -8.74 1.97
C LEU A 40 -7.32 -8.59 3.33
N LEU A 41 -7.72 -7.58 4.11
CA LEU A 41 -7.12 -7.29 5.42
C LEU A 41 -7.55 -8.28 6.50
N LYS A 42 -8.70 -8.94 6.36
CA LYS A 42 -9.21 -9.90 7.34
C LYS A 42 -8.24 -11.06 7.59
N ASP A 43 -7.67 -11.61 6.53
CA ASP A 43 -6.83 -12.79 6.62
C ASP A 43 -5.36 -12.45 6.90
N SER A 44 -4.87 -11.32 6.34
CA SER A 44 -3.51 -10.84 6.51
C SER A 44 -3.47 -9.31 6.52
N PRO A 45 -3.77 -8.67 7.66
CA PRO A 45 -3.91 -7.21 7.74
C PRO A 45 -2.59 -6.46 7.51
N TYR A 46 -1.46 -7.05 7.92
CA TYR A 46 -0.12 -6.49 7.76
C TYR A 46 0.92 -7.60 7.65
N PHE A 47 2.06 -7.28 7.09
CA PHE A 47 3.21 -8.18 6.99
C PHE A 47 4.48 -7.56 7.59
N GLY A 48 4.47 -6.26 7.87
CA GLY A 48 5.61 -5.55 8.45
C GLY A 48 5.20 -4.61 9.56
N ARG A 49 6.16 -4.31 10.44
CA ARG A 49 6.10 -3.25 11.44
C ARG A 49 7.44 -2.57 11.49
N ILE A 50 7.42 -1.26 11.54
CA ILE A 50 8.58 -0.43 11.87
C ILE A 50 8.25 0.36 13.12
N ASP A 51 9.21 0.47 14.03
CA ASP A 51 9.15 1.41 15.16
C ASP A 51 10.10 2.54 14.82
N ILE A 52 9.57 3.76 14.73
CA ILE A 52 10.31 4.97 14.38
C ILE A 52 10.28 5.95 15.54
N LEU A 53 11.36 6.69 15.71
CA LEU A 53 11.48 7.77 16.68
C LEU A 53 11.78 9.07 15.94
N ASP A 54 10.82 9.96 15.92
CA ASP A 54 10.97 11.27 15.30
C ASP A 54 11.72 12.22 16.24
N GLN A 55 12.38 13.21 15.66
CA GLN A 55 13.18 14.16 16.41
C GLN A 55 12.31 14.96 17.38
N GLY A 56 12.59 14.85 18.67
CA GLY A 56 11.87 15.53 19.74
C GLY A 56 10.80 14.68 20.44
N GLU A 57 10.55 13.47 19.96
CA GLU A 57 9.70 12.50 20.64
C GLU A 57 10.51 11.66 21.63
N GLU A 58 9.87 11.24 22.72
CA GLU A 58 10.50 10.43 23.77
C GLU A 58 10.28 8.93 23.56
N GLU A 59 9.18 8.55 22.90
CA GLU A 59 8.79 7.16 22.67
C GLU A 59 8.65 6.88 21.17
N PRO A 60 9.09 5.70 20.72
CA PRO A 60 8.94 5.32 19.32
C PRO A 60 7.48 5.01 18.97
N GLU A 61 7.05 5.46 17.79
CA GLU A 61 5.78 5.14 17.19
C GLU A 61 5.88 3.83 16.39
N SER A 62 4.88 2.95 16.57
CA SER A 62 4.79 1.67 15.84
C SER A 62 3.87 1.80 14.64
N LEU A 63 4.43 1.61 13.45
CA LEU A 63 3.70 1.67 12.18
C LEU A 63 3.62 0.28 11.54
N TYR A 64 2.40 -0.19 11.31
CA TYR A 64 2.16 -1.47 10.63
C TYR A 64 2.01 -1.25 9.12
N ILE A 65 2.56 -2.17 8.33
CA ILE A 65 2.61 -2.08 6.88
C ILE A 65 1.91 -3.28 6.27
N GLY A 66 0.98 -3.02 5.37
CA GLY A 66 0.17 -4.04 4.72
C GLY A 66 -0.04 -3.80 3.23
N THR A 67 -0.81 -4.67 2.60
CA THR A 67 -1.14 -4.57 1.17
C THR A 67 -2.13 -3.45 0.85
N ALA A 68 -2.84 -2.95 1.87
CA ALA A 68 -3.72 -1.80 1.78
C ALA A 68 -3.71 -1.01 3.09
N SER A 69 -4.04 0.28 3.04
CA SER A 69 -4.18 1.10 4.26
C SER A 69 -5.47 0.78 4.99
N PHE A 70 -5.42 0.78 6.32
CA PHE A 70 -6.59 0.72 7.18
C PHE A 70 -6.51 1.82 8.24
N ALA A 71 -7.58 2.58 8.37
CA ALA A 71 -7.69 3.64 9.34
C ALA A 71 -9.02 3.52 10.09
N GLU A 72 -9.00 3.74 11.38
CA GLU A 72 -10.21 3.78 12.21
C GLU A 72 -11.08 4.98 11.85
N ASN A 73 -10.43 6.08 11.52
CA ASN A 73 -11.03 7.28 10.96
C ASN A 73 -9.98 7.96 10.06
N ASN A 74 -10.33 9.03 9.34
CA ASN A 74 -9.45 9.65 8.34
C ASN A 74 -8.09 10.16 8.87
N ARG A 75 -7.81 10.05 10.18
CA ARG A 75 -6.60 10.56 10.81
C ARG A 75 -5.79 9.51 11.57
N ASN A 76 -6.42 8.39 11.95
CA ASN A 76 -5.76 7.36 12.74
C ASN A 76 -5.53 6.11 11.88
N PHE A 77 -4.36 6.03 11.25
CA PHE A 77 -3.95 4.89 10.45
C PHE A 77 -3.47 3.76 11.36
N LEU A 78 -4.15 2.62 11.30
CA LEU A 78 -3.74 1.38 11.97
C LEU A 78 -2.79 0.56 11.10
N VAL A 79 -2.97 0.62 9.78
CA VAL A 79 -2.09 -0.04 8.81
C VAL A 79 -1.81 0.93 7.65
N TYR A 80 -0.54 1.06 7.31
CA TYR A 80 -0.08 1.84 6.17
C TYR A 80 0.03 0.95 4.94
N ASP A 81 -0.42 1.46 3.81
CA ASP A 81 -0.20 0.80 2.51
C ASP A 81 1.31 0.72 2.21
N TRP A 82 1.76 -0.42 1.70
CA TRP A 82 3.17 -0.64 1.34
C TRP A 82 3.70 0.39 0.33
N ARG A 83 2.82 1.01 -0.47
CA ARG A 83 3.14 2.05 -1.44
C ARG A 83 3.30 3.44 -0.83
N ALA A 84 2.87 3.64 0.41
CA ALA A 84 3.03 4.92 1.10
C ALA A 84 4.52 5.30 1.24
N PRO A 85 4.86 6.59 1.21
CA PRO A 85 6.24 7.07 1.33
C PRO A 85 6.99 6.47 2.52
N ILE A 86 6.40 6.51 3.72
CA ILE A 86 7.00 6.01 4.95
C ILE A 86 7.25 4.51 4.92
N SER A 87 6.45 3.74 4.19
CA SER A 87 6.61 2.30 4.05
C SER A 87 7.91 1.91 3.33
N SER A 88 8.58 2.85 2.64
CA SER A 88 9.89 2.60 2.03
C SER A 88 10.95 2.22 3.05
N ILE A 89 10.84 2.72 4.28
CA ILE A 89 11.76 2.43 5.39
C ILE A 89 11.79 0.92 5.68
N PHE A 90 10.64 0.24 5.59
CA PHE A 90 10.58 -1.20 5.79
C PHE A 90 11.47 -1.98 4.81
N TYR A 91 11.54 -1.55 3.55
CA TYR A 91 12.31 -2.23 2.50
C TYR A 91 13.78 -1.83 2.49
N ASN A 92 14.07 -0.53 2.59
CA ASN A 92 15.39 0.04 2.38
C ASN A 92 16.11 0.38 3.68
N GLY A 93 15.35 0.56 4.79
CA GLY A 93 15.89 1.03 6.06
C GLY A 93 16.70 -0.05 6.78
N THR A 94 17.82 0.38 7.35
CA THR A 94 18.57 -0.31 8.41
C THR A 94 18.37 0.43 9.71
N LEU A 95 18.56 -0.24 10.87
CA LEU A 95 18.42 0.43 12.17
C LEU A 95 19.29 1.67 12.28
N GLY A 96 18.79 2.71 12.93
CA GLY A 96 19.39 4.02 13.06
C GLY A 96 18.72 5.07 12.18
N ASN A 97 19.44 6.14 11.85
CA ASN A 97 18.91 7.25 11.06
C ASN A 97 18.59 6.81 9.63
N VAL A 98 17.36 7.03 9.22
CA VAL A 98 16.83 6.69 7.88
C VAL A 98 16.13 7.90 7.26
N GLN A 99 16.06 7.91 5.94
CA GLN A 99 15.38 8.94 5.18
C GLN A 99 14.35 8.31 4.22
N TYR A 100 13.27 9.04 3.98
CA TYR A 100 12.27 8.67 2.98
C TYR A 100 11.74 9.91 2.25
N GLU A 101 11.42 9.76 0.97
CA GLU A 101 10.91 10.85 0.14
C GLU A 101 9.40 10.98 0.29
N THR A 102 8.94 12.23 0.52
CA THR A 102 7.52 12.59 0.51
C THR A 102 7.26 13.68 -0.53
N PRO A 103 6.00 13.96 -0.90
CA PRO A 103 5.67 15.11 -1.74
C PRO A 103 6.14 16.46 -1.18
N MET A 104 6.35 16.54 0.14
CA MET A 104 6.85 17.73 0.84
C MET A 104 8.38 17.77 0.95
N GLY A 105 9.09 16.78 0.44
CA GLY A 105 10.54 16.65 0.51
C GLY A 105 11.00 15.44 1.31
N ILE A 106 12.30 15.39 1.58
CA ILE A 106 12.95 14.31 2.32
C ILE A 106 12.64 14.48 3.81
N GLN A 107 12.15 13.40 4.43
CA GLN A 107 11.94 13.29 5.86
C GLN A 107 13.03 12.40 6.46
N THR A 108 13.43 12.68 7.70
CA THR A 108 14.42 11.91 8.44
C THR A 108 13.81 11.47 9.76
N THR A 109 14.00 10.20 10.11
CA THR A 109 13.59 9.61 11.40
C THR A 109 14.61 8.56 11.83
N GLU A 110 14.54 8.12 13.07
CA GLU A 110 15.34 6.98 13.55
C GLU A 110 14.49 5.70 13.48
N LEU A 111 14.98 4.69 12.74
CA LEU A 111 14.40 3.35 12.73
C LEU A 111 14.94 2.58 13.95
N VAL A 112 14.09 2.37 14.95
CA VAL A 112 14.45 1.70 16.21
C VAL A 112 14.30 0.18 16.09
N LYS A 113 13.26 -0.24 15.38
CA LYS A 113 12.95 -1.67 15.19
C LYS A 113 12.30 -1.91 13.85
N LYS A 114 12.59 -3.07 13.28
CA LYS A 114 11.92 -3.60 12.11
C LYS A 114 11.51 -5.06 12.36
N ARG A 115 10.24 -5.37 12.13
CA ARG A 115 9.65 -6.68 12.38
C ARG A 115 8.86 -7.13 11.16
N GLN A 116 8.99 -8.39 10.82
CA GLN A 116 8.25 -9.02 9.74
C GLN A 116 7.33 -10.10 10.28
N PHE A 117 6.15 -10.23 9.68
CA PHE A 117 5.11 -11.19 10.04
C PHE A 117 4.70 -12.03 8.84
N THR A 118 4.43 -13.29 9.08
CA THR A 118 3.61 -14.13 8.21
C THR A 118 2.29 -14.37 8.92
N ILE A 119 1.19 -13.89 8.35
CA ILE A 119 -0.16 -14.01 8.90
C ILE A 119 -1.01 -14.77 7.89
N VAL A 120 -1.61 -15.86 8.34
CA VAL A 120 -2.48 -16.74 7.55
C VAL A 120 -3.76 -16.96 8.32
N ASP A 121 -4.92 -16.74 7.69
CA ASP A 121 -6.25 -16.86 8.30
C ASP A 121 -6.38 -16.03 9.60
N GLY A 122 -5.82 -14.82 9.61
CA GLY A 122 -5.83 -13.92 10.76
C GLY A 122 -4.96 -14.37 11.94
N LYS A 123 -4.09 -15.37 11.76
CA LYS A 123 -3.18 -15.90 12.79
C LYS A 123 -1.73 -15.66 12.40
N ILE A 124 -0.94 -15.15 13.35
CA ILE A 124 0.49 -15.00 13.17
C ILE A 124 1.12 -16.40 13.16
N ARG A 125 1.74 -16.80 12.05
CA ARG A 125 2.49 -18.04 11.87
C ARG A 125 3.95 -17.86 12.20
N HIS A 126 4.54 -16.78 11.67
CA HIS A 126 5.95 -16.44 11.90
C HIS A 126 6.08 -14.96 12.22
N MET A 127 7.07 -14.64 13.04
CA MET A 127 7.42 -13.27 13.42
C MET A 127 8.93 -13.20 13.63
N PHE A 128 9.58 -12.25 12.94
CA PHE A 128 11.03 -12.07 12.99
C PHE A 128 11.37 -10.60 13.20
N ASP A 129 12.29 -10.32 14.11
CA ASP A 129 12.95 -9.03 14.18
C ASP A 129 14.16 -9.06 13.24
N THR A 130 14.28 -8.06 12.39
CA THR A 130 15.37 -7.96 11.44
C THR A 130 16.06 -6.60 11.55
N ASN A 131 17.38 -6.61 11.52
CA ASN A 131 18.20 -5.40 11.53
C ASN A 131 18.65 -4.99 10.13
N GLU A 132 18.40 -5.87 9.15
CA GLU A 132 18.86 -5.71 7.76
C GLU A 132 17.67 -5.71 6.78
N THR A 133 17.95 -5.54 5.52
CA THR A 133 16.99 -5.78 4.44
C THR A 133 16.55 -7.23 4.45
N ILE A 134 15.37 -7.51 3.89
CA ILE A 134 14.74 -8.84 3.92
C ILE A 134 15.74 -9.90 3.44
N GLY A 135 16.09 -10.83 4.33
CA GLY A 135 17.08 -11.86 4.07
C GLY A 135 16.52 -13.11 3.36
N ASP A 136 17.44 -13.92 2.83
CA ASP A 136 17.13 -15.15 2.07
C ASP A 136 16.32 -16.18 2.88
N GLU A 137 16.50 -16.24 4.20
CA GLU A 137 15.79 -17.18 5.08
C GLU A 137 14.27 -16.92 5.07
N MET A 138 13.87 -15.66 5.09
CA MET A 138 12.48 -15.28 5.02
C MET A 138 11.89 -15.52 3.62
N LEU A 139 12.68 -15.27 2.59
CA LEU A 139 12.30 -15.57 1.21
C LEU A 139 12.02 -17.06 1.04
N GLN A 140 12.86 -17.94 1.61
CA GLN A 140 12.67 -19.38 1.57
C GLN A 140 11.45 -19.85 2.38
N ALA A 141 11.19 -19.27 3.56
CA ALA A 141 10.00 -19.57 4.34
C ALA A 141 8.71 -19.24 3.61
N VAL A 142 8.68 -18.11 2.89
CA VAL A 142 7.53 -17.65 2.11
C VAL A 142 7.34 -18.47 0.82
N LEU A 143 8.43 -18.84 0.13
CA LEU A 143 8.36 -19.64 -1.10
C LEU A 143 7.94 -21.10 -0.86
N GLY A 144 8.04 -21.59 0.38
CA GLY A 144 7.59 -22.94 0.77
C GLY A 144 6.08 -23.09 0.99
N GLU A 145 5.31 -21.99 1.00
CA GLU A 145 3.87 -22.00 1.20
C GLU A 145 3.09 -21.86 -0.12
N HIS A 146 1.85 -22.40 -0.18
CA HIS A 146 1.04 -22.61 -1.39
C HIS A 146 0.75 -21.35 -2.23
N SER A 147 0.59 -21.54 -3.54
CA SER A 147 0.56 -20.52 -4.62
C SER A 147 -0.53 -19.45 -4.57
N ASP A 148 -1.64 -19.63 -3.86
CA ASP A 148 -2.71 -18.63 -3.80
C ASP A 148 -2.40 -17.45 -2.85
N GLU A 149 -1.45 -17.64 -1.93
CA GLU A 149 -0.89 -16.59 -1.08
C GLU A 149 0.28 -15.84 -1.75
N TYR A 150 0.74 -16.33 -2.91
CA TYR A 150 1.94 -15.86 -3.58
C TYR A 150 1.96 -14.34 -3.84
N MET A 151 0.84 -13.77 -4.27
CA MET A 151 0.75 -12.32 -4.56
C MET A 151 0.81 -11.45 -3.29
N LYS A 152 0.21 -11.91 -2.19
CA LYS A 152 0.28 -11.21 -0.89
C LYS A 152 1.71 -11.24 -0.35
N ASN A 153 2.39 -12.35 -0.54
CA ASN A 153 3.75 -12.58 -0.06
C ASN A 153 4.82 -11.84 -0.89
N ILE A 154 4.59 -11.62 -2.21
CA ILE A 154 5.51 -10.87 -3.07
C ILE A 154 5.78 -9.47 -2.51
N VAL A 155 4.74 -8.76 -2.05
CA VAL A 155 4.89 -7.42 -1.50
C VAL A 155 5.71 -7.43 -0.21
N ALA A 156 5.56 -8.47 0.62
CA ALA A 156 6.33 -8.62 1.87
C ALA A 156 7.82 -8.95 1.63
N THR A 157 8.17 -9.45 0.45
CA THR A 157 9.53 -9.92 0.11
C THR A 157 10.25 -9.06 -0.95
N ILE A 158 9.73 -7.86 -1.25
CA ILE A 158 10.41 -6.93 -2.14
C ILE A 158 11.80 -6.62 -1.58
N GLN A 159 12.82 -6.91 -2.39
CA GLN A 159 14.21 -6.60 -2.07
C GLN A 159 14.51 -5.11 -2.27
N LYS A 160 15.58 -4.63 -1.65
CA LYS A 160 15.97 -3.21 -1.71
C LYS A 160 16.10 -2.71 -3.15
N GLU A 161 16.81 -3.43 -4.00
CA GLU A 161 17.04 -3.07 -5.40
C GLU A 161 15.73 -3.04 -6.20
N GLN A 162 14.81 -3.96 -5.92
CA GLN A 162 13.47 -3.97 -6.51
C GLN A 162 12.65 -2.77 -6.02
N ASN A 163 12.74 -2.45 -4.74
CA ASN A 163 12.04 -1.31 -4.18
C ASN A 163 12.53 0.02 -4.77
N ASP A 164 13.82 0.17 -5.01
CA ASP A 164 14.39 1.33 -5.68
C ASP A 164 13.85 1.51 -7.11
N ILE A 165 13.74 0.40 -7.86
CA ILE A 165 13.12 0.38 -9.21
C ILE A 165 11.63 0.74 -9.13
N ILE A 166 10.91 0.16 -8.19
CA ILE A 166 9.44 0.35 -8.03
C ILE A 166 9.13 1.81 -7.73
N ARG A 167 9.91 2.45 -6.87
CA ARG A 167 9.67 3.81 -6.36
C ARG A 167 10.33 4.92 -7.17
N ASP A 168 11.10 4.58 -8.20
CA ASP A 168 11.71 5.60 -9.05
C ASP A 168 10.63 6.41 -9.79
N THR A 169 10.50 7.68 -9.44
CA THR A 169 9.61 8.66 -10.08
C THR A 169 10.38 9.77 -10.80
N LYS A 170 11.73 9.68 -10.82
CA LYS A 170 12.61 10.72 -11.37
C LYS A 170 12.91 10.51 -12.85
N HIS A 171 12.83 9.26 -13.33
CA HIS A 171 13.21 8.90 -14.68
C HIS A 171 12.00 8.53 -15.53
N ASP A 172 11.86 9.17 -16.69
CA ASP A 172 10.81 8.87 -17.67
C ASP A 172 11.03 7.53 -18.36
N LEU A 173 12.29 7.11 -18.49
CA LEU A 173 12.69 5.83 -19.06
C LEU A 173 13.54 5.04 -18.08
N LEU A 174 13.11 3.83 -17.76
CA LEU A 174 13.82 2.91 -16.89
C LEU A 174 14.09 1.59 -17.60
N LEU A 175 15.37 1.21 -17.71
CA LEU A 175 15.79 -0.06 -18.26
C LEU A 175 16.14 -1.03 -17.13
N VAL A 176 15.38 -2.13 -17.00
CA VAL A 176 15.59 -3.15 -15.97
C VAL A 176 16.25 -4.39 -16.59
N GLN A 177 17.46 -4.69 -16.13
CA GLN A 177 18.23 -5.88 -16.55
C GLN A 177 18.37 -6.84 -15.36
N GLY A 178 18.50 -8.13 -15.68
CA GLY A 178 18.72 -9.17 -14.67
C GLY A 178 18.60 -10.56 -15.31
N VAL A 179 19.14 -11.55 -14.63
CA VAL A 179 19.06 -12.96 -15.05
C VAL A 179 17.62 -13.49 -15.04
N ALA A 180 17.37 -14.61 -15.69
CA ALA A 180 16.08 -15.27 -15.60
C ALA A 180 15.76 -15.64 -14.14
N GLY A 181 14.52 -15.38 -13.70
CA GLY A 181 14.10 -15.64 -12.32
C GLY A 181 14.47 -14.54 -11.29
N SER A 182 15.14 -13.45 -11.68
CA SER A 182 15.51 -12.35 -10.76
C SER A 182 14.35 -11.45 -10.31
N GLY A 183 13.10 -11.79 -10.63
CA GLY A 183 11.93 -11.02 -10.21
C GLY A 183 11.63 -9.77 -11.04
N LYS A 184 12.22 -9.60 -12.23
CA LYS A 184 11.99 -8.42 -13.11
C LYS A 184 10.52 -8.15 -13.38
N THR A 185 9.77 -9.18 -13.76
CA THR A 185 8.33 -9.06 -14.06
C THR A 185 7.55 -8.64 -12.81
N SER A 186 7.86 -9.21 -11.65
CA SER A 186 7.26 -8.82 -10.38
C SER A 186 7.55 -7.35 -10.06
N ALA A 187 8.80 -6.91 -10.19
CA ALA A 187 9.17 -5.52 -9.93
C ALA A 187 8.44 -4.55 -10.87
N ILE A 188 8.29 -4.88 -12.16
CA ILE A 188 7.56 -4.04 -13.12
C ILE A 188 6.06 -3.98 -12.77
N LEU A 189 5.42 -5.10 -12.43
CA LEU A 189 4.01 -5.12 -12.02
C LEU A 189 3.78 -4.31 -10.74
N GLN A 190 4.66 -4.45 -9.76
CA GLN A 190 4.59 -3.66 -8.52
C GLN A 190 4.85 -2.17 -8.78
N ARG A 191 5.74 -1.83 -9.73
CA ARG A 191 5.93 -0.43 -10.17
C ARG A 191 4.65 0.15 -10.78
N ILE A 192 3.97 -0.58 -11.64
CA ILE A 192 2.67 -0.15 -12.19
C ILE A 192 1.67 0.11 -11.05
N ALA A 193 1.55 -0.81 -10.10
CA ALA A 193 0.68 -0.66 -8.94
C ALA A 193 1.05 0.57 -8.08
N PHE A 194 2.35 0.83 -7.91
CA PHE A 194 2.86 2.00 -7.19
C PHE A 194 2.51 3.30 -7.92
N LEU A 195 2.76 3.39 -9.23
CA LEU A 195 2.47 4.59 -10.04
C LEU A 195 0.96 4.90 -10.08
N LEU A 196 0.11 3.88 -10.24
CA LEU A 196 -1.35 4.03 -10.18
C LEU A 196 -1.83 4.52 -8.81
N TYR A 197 -1.25 4.03 -7.73
CA TYR A 197 -1.58 4.49 -6.39
C TYR A 197 -1.29 5.98 -6.19
N HIS A 198 -0.16 6.46 -6.72
CA HIS A 198 0.22 7.86 -6.62
C HIS A 198 -0.53 8.77 -7.61
N SER A 199 -0.91 8.28 -8.79
CA SER A 199 -1.67 9.06 -9.78
C SER A 199 -3.12 9.31 -9.34
N ASN A 200 -3.72 8.39 -8.62
CA ASN A 200 -5.10 8.52 -8.11
C ASN A 200 -5.21 9.44 -6.87
N ARG A 201 -4.10 9.94 -6.36
CA ARG A 201 -4.05 10.84 -5.18
C ARG A 201 -3.76 12.30 -5.54
N LYS A 202 -3.56 12.58 -6.82
CA LYS A 202 -3.50 13.94 -7.37
C LYS A 202 -4.90 14.38 -7.80
#